data_4826c4e564c4efdfd7fc1d0c1e2c89f8
#
_entry.id   4826c4e564c4efdfd7fc1d0c1e2c89f8
#
_cell.length_a   1.000
_cell.length_b   1.000
_cell.length_c   1.000
_cell.angle_alpha   90.00
_cell.angle_beta   90.00
_cell.angle_gamma   90.00
#
_symmetry.space_group_name_H-M   'P 1'
#
loop_
_entity.id
_entity.type
_entity.pdbx_description
1 polymer ?
#
loop_
_entity_poly.entity_id
_entity_poly.type
_entity_poly.pdbx_seq_one_letter_code
_entity_poly.pdbx_strand_id
1 'polypeptide(L)'
;MKILIVGQGIAGTLLAWSLRRRGAEVYIADVDLPGSSSRAAAGIINPVTGKRFVKSWRFDEFFPVAKNIYQQLELELGISFWEERPTLRLLGTPEEANDWSIRCTQAEYEDHLGETTDPGPWAKFLKPGFKFGVILKSARANLSLLLEAYRRKALNEGFLLERGVEYSETETLLKEYDRVVFCEGWQATTNPYFPDAAFRVCKGEALIIRFPDHSLDLPESSPNSPAEMLKKTMLLVPMGDGTFWVGSTYRWHFEDTLPGEEGRDYILGYLHEMFDAPFEIVGHVAGIRPTMIDRRPVAGPSNLNPKVFIFNGLGTKGSLLAPFFAEELAEALCKS
;
A
#
# COMPACT_ATOMS: atom_id res chain seq x y z
N MET A 1 -2.55 -30.24 0.33
CA MET A 1 -1.45 -29.55 1.05
C MET A 1 -2.09 -28.58 2.03
N LYS A 2 -1.69 -28.67 3.30
CA LYS A 2 -2.19 -27.82 4.40
C LYS A 2 -1.13 -26.78 4.79
N ILE A 3 -1.46 -25.50 4.70
CA ILE A 3 -0.52 -24.39 4.88
C ILE A 3 -0.99 -23.46 5.98
N LEU A 4 -0.08 -23.09 6.89
CA LEU A 4 -0.29 -22.01 7.85
C LEU A 4 0.42 -20.74 7.36
N ILE A 5 -0.33 -19.64 7.28
CA ILE A 5 0.19 -18.30 7.01
C ILE A 5 0.19 -17.53 8.32
N VAL A 6 1.32 -16.92 8.69
CA VAL A 6 1.46 -16.10 9.90
C VAL A 6 1.44 -14.63 9.49
N GLY A 7 0.38 -13.92 9.89
CA GLY A 7 0.14 -12.51 9.57
C GLY A 7 -0.89 -12.30 8.46
N GLN A 8 -1.89 -11.46 8.74
CA GLN A 8 -2.98 -11.07 7.84
C GLN A 8 -2.82 -9.60 7.37
N GLY A 9 -1.62 -9.20 6.99
CA GLY A 9 -1.41 -8.00 6.19
C GLY A 9 -1.72 -8.27 4.71
N ILE A 10 -1.38 -7.33 3.82
CA ILE A 10 -1.61 -7.49 2.37
C ILE A 10 -0.91 -8.74 1.82
N ALA A 11 0.29 -9.06 2.28
CA ALA A 11 1.03 -10.25 1.85
C ALA A 11 0.28 -11.54 2.19
N GLY A 12 -0.06 -11.73 3.46
CA GLY A 12 -0.74 -12.94 3.92
C GLY A 12 -2.15 -13.08 3.34
N THR A 13 -2.89 -11.97 3.22
CA THR A 13 -4.23 -11.95 2.62
C THR A 13 -4.20 -12.42 1.17
N LEU A 14 -3.33 -11.84 0.35
CA LEU A 14 -3.26 -12.19 -1.08
C LEU A 14 -2.69 -13.60 -1.29
N LEU A 15 -1.71 -14.00 -0.50
CA LEU A 15 -1.18 -15.36 -0.57
C LEU A 15 -2.24 -16.41 -0.18
N ALA A 16 -2.98 -16.16 0.91
CA ALA A 16 -4.06 -17.06 1.34
C ALA A 16 -5.13 -17.21 0.25
N TRP A 17 -5.54 -16.09 -0.35
CA TRP A 17 -6.49 -16.09 -1.45
C TRP A 17 -5.97 -16.86 -2.67
N SER A 18 -4.75 -16.61 -3.09
CA SER A 18 -4.11 -17.27 -4.24
C SER A 18 -3.97 -18.79 -4.04
N LEU A 19 -3.60 -19.23 -2.83
CA LEU A 19 -3.45 -20.65 -2.48
C LEU A 19 -4.81 -21.36 -2.41
N ARG A 20 -5.81 -20.75 -1.78
CA ARG A 20 -7.16 -21.35 -1.66
C ARG A 20 -7.81 -21.55 -3.03
N ARG A 21 -7.65 -20.63 -3.96
CA ARG A 21 -8.10 -20.76 -5.35
C ARG A 21 -7.43 -21.92 -6.10
N ARG A 22 -6.24 -22.32 -5.67
CA ARG A 22 -5.50 -23.49 -6.19
C ARG A 22 -5.83 -24.78 -5.46
N GLY A 23 -6.81 -24.76 -4.54
CA GLY A 23 -7.28 -25.92 -3.80
C GLY A 23 -6.42 -26.31 -2.59
N ALA A 24 -5.50 -25.45 -2.14
CA ALA A 24 -4.78 -25.67 -0.90
C ALA A 24 -5.70 -25.43 0.33
N GLU A 25 -5.51 -26.21 1.37
CA GLU A 25 -6.10 -26.02 2.67
C GLU A 25 -5.26 -24.98 3.43
N VAL A 26 -5.79 -23.77 3.64
CA VAL A 26 -5.04 -22.64 4.18
C VAL A 26 -5.66 -22.18 5.48
N TYR A 27 -4.81 -21.96 6.48
CA TYR A 27 -5.12 -21.28 7.73
C TYR A 27 -4.27 -20.02 7.87
N ILE A 28 -4.82 -18.97 8.49
CA ILE A 28 -4.12 -17.74 8.81
C ILE A 28 -4.08 -17.60 10.33
N ALA A 29 -2.90 -17.38 10.91
CA ALA A 29 -2.77 -16.96 12.32
C ALA A 29 -2.44 -15.46 12.36
N ASP A 30 -3.26 -14.68 13.06
CA ASP A 30 -3.07 -13.23 13.17
C ASP A 30 -3.74 -12.66 14.42
N VAL A 31 -3.09 -11.67 15.06
CA VAL A 31 -3.59 -10.97 16.26
C VAL A 31 -3.85 -9.48 16.01
N ASP A 32 -3.79 -9.03 14.78
CA ASP A 32 -4.04 -7.64 14.38
C ASP A 32 -3.21 -6.62 15.17
N LEU A 33 -1.90 -6.79 15.18
CA LEU A 33 -0.99 -5.96 15.97
C LEU A 33 -0.90 -4.52 15.47
N PRO A 34 -0.69 -3.55 16.38
CA PRO A 34 -0.41 -2.16 16.01
C PRO A 34 0.81 -2.01 15.12
N GLY A 35 0.86 -0.93 14.33
CA GLY A 35 1.98 -0.63 13.43
C GLY A 35 1.93 -1.35 12.09
N SER A 36 0.83 -2.06 11.79
CA SER A 36 0.63 -2.66 10.47
C SER A 36 0.64 -1.60 9.37
N SER A 37 1.64 -1.67 8.47
CA SER A 37 1.73 -0.76 7.34
C SER A 37 0.56 -0.91 6.36
N SER A 38 -0.01 -2.10 6.24
CA SER A 38 -1.16 -2.35 5.35
C SER A 38 -2.42 -1.65 5.81
N ARG A 39 -2.61 -1.48 7.14
CA ARG A 39 -3.76 -0.76 7.70
C ARG A 39 -3.60 0.75 7.66
N ALA A 40 -2.36 1.26 7.79
CA ALA A 40 -2.07 2.69 7.75
C ALA A 40 -1.96 3.26 6.33
N ALA A 41 -1.80 2.40 5.33
CA ALA A 41 -1.56 2.81 3.95
C ALA A 41 -2.84 3.26 3.23
N ALA A 42 -2.77 4.33 2.44
CA ALA A 42 -3.85 4.71 1.53
C ALA A 42 -4.02 3.75 0.33
N GLY A 43 -3.10 2.80 0.15
CA GLY A 43 -3.21 1.80 -0.92
C GLY A 43 -2.84 2.29 -2.32
N ILE A 44 -1.99 3.29 -2.42
CA ILE A 44 -1.67 3.99 -3.67
C ILE A 44 -0.81 3.13 -4.59
N ILE A 45 -1.17 3.12 -5.86
CA ILE A 45 -0.42 2.56 -6.98
C ILE A 45 -0.10 3.69 -7.95
N ASN A 46 1.20 3.97 -8.15
CA ASN A 46 1.64 5.09 -8.96
C ASN A 46 2.77 4.64 -9.90
N PRO A 47 2.60 4.84 -11.23
CA PRO A 47 3.59 4.45 -12.22
C PRO A 47 4.89 5.27 -12.13
N VAL A 48 4.82 6.50 -11.63
CA VAL A 48 5.96 7.41 -11.61
C VAL A 48 6.21 7.96 -10.21
N THR A 49 7.45 7.87 -9.74
CA THR A 49 7.82 8.24 -8.38
C THR A 49 9.09 9.07 -8.30
N GLY A 50 9.27 9.73 -7.14
CA GLY A 50 10.45 10.54 -6.84
C GLY A 50 10.47 11.90 -7.51
N LYS A 51 11.52 12.68 -7.21
CA LYS A 51 11.73 14.05 -7.73
C LYS A 51 12.07 14.07 -9.23
N ARG A 52 12.64 12.97 -9.75
CA ARG A 52 13.05 12.84 -11.15
C ARG A 52 12.00 12.18 -12.03
N PHE A 53 10.79 11.97 -11.53
CA PHE A 53 9.70 11.33 -12.25
C PHE A 53 10.07 9.98 -12.87
N VAL A 54 10.72 9.12 -12.06
CA VAL A 54 11.22 7.83 -12.55
C VAL A 54 10.09 6.79 -12.53
N LYS A 55 9.98 6.02 -13.61
CA LYS A 55 9.02 4.92 -13.72
C LYS A 55 9.25 3.88 -12.62
N SER A 56 8.17 3.41 -12.04
CA SER A 56 8.21 2.36 -11.03
C SER A 56 8.69 1.04 -11.62
N TRP A 57 9.52 0.33 -10.89
CA TRP A 57 10.08 -0.96 -11.33
C TRP A 57 9.00 -1.92 -11.81
N ARG A 58 9.15 -2.43 -13.04
CA ARG A 58 8.26 -3.39 -13.71
C ARG A 58 6.77 -3.00 -13.61
N PHE A 59 6.45 -1.70 -13.62
CA PHE A 59 5.08 -1.23 -13.42
C PHE A 59 4.10 -1.85 -14.43
N ASP A 60 4.47 -1.86 -15.72
CA ASP A 60 3.58 -2.32 -16.78
C ASP A 60 3.28 -3.81 -16.72
N GLU A 61 4.11 -4.57 -16.02
CA GLU A 61 3.91 -5.99 -15.76
C GLU A 61 3.05 -6.21 -14.52
N PHE A 62 3.33 -5.47 -13.43
CA PHE A 62 2.64 -5.68 -12.17
C PHE A 62 1.24 -5.06 -12.13
N PHE A 63 1.04 -3.93 -12.79
CA PHE A 63 -0.23 -3.21 -12.72
C PHE A 63 -1.42 -4.01 -13.29
N PRO A 64 -1.34 -4.65 -14.49
CA PRO A 64 -2.42 -5.48 -15.01
C PRO A 64 -2.74 -6.66 -14.09
N VAL A 65 -1.73 -7.28 -13.50
CA VAL A 65 -1.90 -8.40 -12.55
C VAL A 65 -2.61 -7.92 -11.29
N ALA A 66 -2.17 -6.78 -10.72
CA ALA A 66 -2.79 -6.21 -9.54
C ALA A 66 -4.26 -5.85 -9.79
N LYS A 67 -4.56 -5.17 -10.89
CA LYS A 67 -5.91 -4.83 -11.31
C LYS A 67 -6.80 -6.06 -11.40
N ASN A 68 -6.37 -7.09 -12.12
CA ASN A 68 -7.12 -8.32 -12.30
C ASN A 68 -7.40 -9.03 -10.97
N ILE A 69 -6.41 -9.16 -10.10
CA ILE A 69 -6.55 -9.82 -8.80
C ILE A 69 -7.49 -9.05 -7.88
N TYR A 70 -7.35 -7.72 -7.80
CA TYR A 70 -8.23 -6.91 -6.97
C TYR A 70 -9.67 -6.93 -7.46
N GLN A 71 -9.91 -6.87 -8.76
CA GLN A 71 -11.26 -7.00 -9.32
C GLN A 71 -11.89 -8.37 -9.03
N GLN A 72 -11.12 -9.45 -9.07
CA GLN A 72 -11.61 -10.77 -8.67
C GLN A 72 -11.95 -10.84 -7.18
N LEU A 73 -11.13 -10.21 -6.33
CA LEU A 73 -11.41 -10.11 -4.89
C LEU A 73 -12.65 -9.27 -4.61
N GLU A 74 -12.89 -8.18 -5.34
CA GLU A 74 -14.12 -7.39 -5.23
C GLU A 74 -15.37 -8.24 -5.50
N LEU A 75 -15.34 -9.02 -6.58
CA LEU A 75 -16.43 -9.91 -6.93
C LEU A 75 -16.66 -10.99 -5.86
N GLU A 76 -15.59 -11.59 -5.32
CA GLU A 76 -15.69 -12.63 -4.31
C GLU A 76 -16.17 -12.11 -2.96
N LEU A 77 -15.70 -10.92 -2.56
CA LEU A 77 -16.03 -10.32 -1.27
C LEU A 77 -17.31 -9.47 -1.29
N GLY A 78 -17.85 -9.16 -2.46
CA GLY A 78 -19.05 -8.33 -2.62
C GLY A 78 -18.82 -6.87 -2.18
N ILE A 79 -17.62 -6.34 -2.36
CA ILE A 79 -17.23 -4.98 -1.98
C ILE A 79 -16.50 -4.29 -3.14
N SER A 80 -16.45 -2.95 -3.13
CA SER A 80 -15.64 -2.16 -4.04
C SER A 80 -14.52 -1.47 -3.28
N PHE A 81 -13.28 -1.78 -3.61
CA PHE A 81 -12.09 -1.21 -2.97
C PHE A 81 -10.97 -0.84 -3.95
N TRP A 82 -11.12 -1.19 -5.23
CA TRP A 82 -10.19 -0.84 -6.30
C TRP A 82 -10.74 0.33 -7.12
N GLU A 83 -9.93 1.36 -7.30
CA GLU A 83 -10.25 2.54 -8.07
C GLU A 83 -9.07 2.95 -8.95
N GLU A 84 -9.27 2.99 -10.28
CA GLU A 84 -8.34 3.66 -11.17
C GLU A 84 -8.62 5.16 -11.10
N ARG A 85 -7.65 5.91 -10.61
CA ARG A 85 -7.83 7.32 -10.28
C ARG A 85 -6.57 8.08 -10.70
N PRO A 86 -6.66 9.04 -11.63
CA PRO A 86 -5.50 9.84 -12.02
C PRO A 86 -4.95 10.62 -10.83
N THR A 87 -3.69 11.01 -10.92
CA THR A 87 -3.04 11.84 -9.92
C THR A 87 -2.64 13.16 -10.54
N LEU A 88 -3.19 14.26 -10.04
CA LEU A 88 -2.75 15.61 -10.38
C LEU A 88 -1.39 15.87 -9.71
N ARG A 89 -0.37 16.13 -10.50
CA ARG A 89 0.98 16.47 -10.03
C ARG A 89 1.15 17.98 -9.97
N LEU A 90 1.45 18.52 -8.79
CA LEU A 90 1.82 19.92 -8.60
C LEU A 90 3.32 20.10 -8.90
N LEU A 91 3.62 21.02 -9.79
CA LEU A 91 4.95 21.41 -10.21
C LEU A 91 5.23 22.82 -9.64
N GLY A 92 6.05 22.86 -8.59
CA GLY A 92 6.24 24.08 -7.78
C GLY A 92 7.34 25.00 -8.29
N THR A 93 8.16 24.53 -9.24
CA THR A 93 9.27 25.32 -9.82
C THR A 93 9.30 25.19 -11.35
N PRO A 94 9.89 26.18 -12.03
CA PRO A 94 10.11 26.09 -13.49
C PRO A 94 10.94 24.87 -13.88
N GLU A 95 11.89 24.46 -13.06
CA GLU A 95 12.73 23.28 -13.26
C GLU A 95 11.88 22.00 -13.23
N GLU A 96 11.03 21.82 -12.20
CA GLU A 96 10.12 20.68 -12.12
C GLU A 96 9.17 20.62 -13.33
N ALA A 97 8.66 21.78 -13.78
CA ALA A 97 7.77 21.85 -14.94
C ALA A 97 8.50 21.47 -16.24
N ASN A 98 9.75 21.92 -16.40
CA ASN A 98 10.56 21.57 -17.57
C ASN A 98 10.92 20.07 -17.58
N ASP A 99 11.35 19.53 -16.44
CA ASP A 99 11.64 18.10 -16.29
C ASP A 99 10.40 17.24 -16.59
N TRP A 100 9.23 17.71 -16.16
CA TRP A 100 7.95 17.03 -16.45
C TRP A 100 7.65 17.01 -17.95
N SER A 101 7.72 18.17 -18.63
CA SER A 101 7.49 18.27 -20.06
C SER A 101 8.47 17.40 -20.84
N ILE A 102 9.75 17.37 -20.46
CA ILE A 102 10.73 16.46 -21.08
C ILE A 102 10.32 14.99 -20.90
N ARG A 103 9.85 14.61 -19.71
CA ARG A 103 9.40 13.23 -19.48
C ARG A 103 8.19 12.87 -20.34
N CYS A 104 7.25 13.78 -20.50
CA CYS A 104 6.06 13.56 -21.35
C CYS A 104 6.40 13.30 -22.82
N THR A 105 7.56 13.76 -23.33
CA THR A 105 7.99 13.49 -24.71
C THR A 105 8.70 12.14 -24.89
N GLN A 106 9.01 11.43 -23.81
CA GLN A 106 9.70 10.15 -23.87
C GLN A 106 8.70 9.01 -24.07
N ALA A 107 8.92 8.16 -25.06
CA ALA A 107 7.99 7.07 -25.43
C ALA A 107 7.67 6.11 -24.26
N GLU A 108 8.61 5.88 -23.34
CA GLU A 108 8.39 5.03 -22.16
C GLU A 108 7.39 5.61 -21.13
N TYR A 109 7.04 6.92 -21.25
CA TYR A 109 6.11 7.63 -20.38
C TYR A 109 4.79 8.02 -21.06
N GLU A 110 4.63 7.80 -22.34
CA GLU A 110 3.46 8.22 -23.14
C GLU A 110 2.13 7.78 -22.50
N ASP A 111 2.08 6.55 -22.02
CA ASP A 111 0.89 5.97 -21.37
C ASP A 111 0.72 6.37 -19.89
N HIS A 112 1.70 7.06 -19.30
CA HIS A 112 1.76 7.28 -17.86
C HIS A 112 1.69 8.73 -17.44
N LEU A 113 2.14 9.64 -18.31
CA LEU A 113 2.19 11.06 -18.01
C LEU A 113 1.45 11.87 -19.05
N GLY A 114 0.89 12.99 -18.60
CA GLY A 114 0.27 13.99 -19.47
C GLY A 114 0.48 15.39 -18.92
N GLU A 115 0.28 16.36 -19.79
CA GLU A 115 0.27 17.77 -19.42
C GLU A 115 -1.15 18.24 -19.18
N THR A 116 -1.35 19.13 -18.23
CA THR A 116 -2.61 19.81 -17.97
C THR A 116 -2.36 21.19 -17.42
N THR A 117 -3.26 22.12 -17.71
CA THR A 117 -3.30 23.47 -17.10
C THR A 117 -4.46 23.61 -16.12
N ASP A 118 -5.35 22.60 -16.10
CA ASP A 118 -6.55 22.61 -15.27
C ASP A 118 -6.35 21.79 -14.00
N PRO A 119 -6.37 22.41 -12.81
CA PRO A 119 -6.35 21.72 -11.53
C PRO A 119 -7.71 21.12 -11.14
N GLY A 120 -8.74 21.29 -11.95
CA GLY A 120 -10.09 20.81 -11.66
C GLY A 120 -10.65 21.34 -10.34
N PRO A 121 -11.38 20.54 -9.57
CA PRO A 121 -11.94 20.92 -8.29
C PRO A 121 -10.92 21.40 -7.26
N TRP A 122 -9.64 21.02 -7.40
CA TRP A 122 -8.56 21.47 -6.51
C TRP A 122 -8.25 22.96 -6.59
N ALA A 123 -8.65 23.65 -7.68
CA ALA A 123 -8.41 25.09 -7.88
C ALA A 123 -8.82 25.97 -6.71
N LYS A 124 -9.88 25.59 -6.00
CA LYS A 124 -10.44 26.36 -4.88
C LYS A 124 -9.58 26.31 -3.60
N PHE A 125 -8.73 25.32 -3.49
CA PHE A 125 -7.98 25.02 -2.27
C PHE A 125 -6.51 25.34 -2.39
N LEU A 126 -5.97 25.21 -3.60
CA LEU A 126 -4.54 25.34 -3.88
C LEU A 126 -4.09 26.81 -3.87
N LYS A 127 -2.92 27.05 -3.32
CA LYS A 127 -2.20 28.31 -3.50
C LYS A 127 -1.90 28.57 -4.98
N PRO A 128 -1.88 29.84 -5.39
CA PRO A 128 -1.49 30.17 -6.76
C PRO A 128 -0.01 29.86 -7.02
N GLY A 129 0.33 29.74 -8.32
CA GLY A 129 1.71 29.62 -8.78
C GLY A 129 2.17 28.20 -9.13
N PHE A 130 1.37 27.16 -8.88
CA PHE A 130 1.68 25.82 -9.37
C PHE A 130 1.39 25.68 -10.88
N LYS A 131 2.26 24.95 -11.57
CA LYS A 131 1.93 24.30 -12.83
C LYS A 131 1.49 22.85 -12.54
N PHE A 132 0.86 22.20 -13.49
CA PHE A 132 0.26 20.90 -13.29
C PHE A 132 0.69 19.91 -14.35
N GLY A 133 0.80 18.66 -13.93
CA GLY A 133 0.88 17.50 -14.80
C GLY A 133 -0.11 16.45 -14.33
N VAL A 134 -0.41 15.47 -15.15
CA VAL A 134 -1.29 14.37 -14.78
C VAL A 134 -0.58 13.03 -14.90
N ILE A 135 -0.72 12.18 -13.88
CA ILE A 135 -0.29 10.79 -13.91
C ILE A 135 -1.52 9.96 -14.25
N LEU A 136 -1.49 9.30 -15.42
CA LEU A 136 -2.68 8.68 -16.04
C LEU A 136 -3.02 7.31 -15.44
N LYS A 137 -2.05 6.40 -15.34
CA LYS A 137 -2.26 5.02 -14.88
C LYS A 137 -1.97 4.88 -13.39
N SER A 138 -2.57 5.72 -12.55
CA SER A 138 -2.53 5.54 -11.11
C SER A 138 -3.84 4.95 -10.58
N ALA A 139 -3.76 4.30 -9.43
CA ALA A 139 -4.90 3.65 -8.80
C ALA A 139 -4.78 3.68 -7.27
N ARG A 140 -5.88 3.39 -6.62
CA ARG A 140 -5.99 3.15 -5.19
C ARG A 140 -6.64 1.81 -4.94
N ALA A 141 -6.04 1.00 -4.06
CA ALA A 141 -6.69 -0.14 -3.44
C ALA A 141 -6.95 0.21 -1.97
N ASN A 142 -8.20 0.33 -1.55
CA ASN A 142 -8.52 0.57 -0.13
C ASN A 142 -8.18 -0.67 0.69
N LEU A 143 -6.92 -0.73 1.15
CA LEU A 143 -6.39 -1.91 1.83
C LEU A 143 -7.11 -2.19 3.15
N SER A 144 -7.49 -1.17 3.91
CA SER A 144 -8.21 -1.37 5.17
C SER A 144 -9.53 -2.09 4.93
N LEU A 145 -10.30 -1.67 3.92
CA LEU A 145 -11.55 -2.32 3.54
C LEU A 145 -11.34 -3.76 3.06
N LEU A 146 -10.33 -3.98 2.21
CA LEU A 146 -9.96 -5.32 1.74
C LEU A 146 -9.61 -6.26 2.90
N LEU A 147 -8.69 -5.82 3.78
CA LEU A 147 -8.21 -6.65 4.89
C LEU A 147 -9.32 -6.99 5.87
N GLU A 148 -10.19 -6.02 6.18
CA GLU A 148 -11.33 -6.22 7.07
C GLU A 148 -12.36 -7.19 6.47
N ALA A 149 -12.71 -7.02 5.20
CA ALA A 149 -13.66 -7.90 4.52
C ALA A 149 -13.11 -9.33 4.41
N TYR A 150 -11.82 -9.48 4.08
CA TYR A 150 -11.19 -10.79 4.01
C TYR A 150 -11.07 -11.45 5.39
N ARG A 151 -10.78 -10.66 6.44
CA ARG A 151 -10.77 -11.14 7.84
C ARG A 151 -12.13 -11.69 8.25
N ARG A 152 -13.21 -10.96 7.97
CA ARG A 152 -14.58 -11.43 8.24
C ARG A 152 -14.91 -12.73 7.51
N LYS A 153 -14.54 -12.83 6.23
CA LYS A 153 -14.68 -14.06 5.45
C LYS A 153 -13.90 -15.21 6.10
N ALA A 154 -12.64 -14.98 6.46
CA ALA A 154 -11.78 -16.00 7.03
C ALA A 154 -12.26 -16.50 8.40
N LEU A 155 -12.82 -15.60 9.23
CA LEU A 155 -13.48 -15.96 10.49
C LEU A 155 -14.74 -16.79 10.25
N ASN A 156 -15.61 -16.34 9.36
CA ASN A 156 -16.87 -17.03 9.06
C ASN A 156 -16.67 -18.43 8.47
N GLU A 157 -15.62 -18.61 7.67
CA GLU A 157 -15.26 -19.90 7.07
C GLU A 157 -14.33 -20.76 7.95
N GLY A 158 -13.92 -20.26 9.11
CA GLY A 158 -13.15 -20.99 10.12
C GLY A 158 -11.68 -21.24 9.77
N PHE A 159 -11.09 -20.42 8.88
CA PHE A 159 -9.67 -20.55 8.55
C PHE A 159 -8.79 -19.39 9.08
N LEU A 160 -9.33 -18.45 9.86
CA LEU A 160 -8.58 -17.50 10.63
C LEU A 160 -8.47 -17.93 12.09
N LEU A 161 -7.25 -18.03 12.58
CA LEU A 161 -6.90 -18.31 13.97
C LEU A 161 -6.49 -16.98 14.63
N GLU A 162 -7.30 -16.47 15.55
CA GLU A 162 -7.01 -15.22 16.26
C GLU A 162 -5.97 -15.46 17.38
N ARG A 163 -4.76 -15.78 16.95
CA ARG A 163 -3.61 -15.99 17.85
C ARG A 163 -2.30 -15.56 17.23
N GLY A 164 -1.33 -15.21 18.08
CA GLY A 164 0.08 -15.10 17.69
C GLY A 164 0.73 -16.46 17.46
N VAL A 165 1.85 -16.44 16.79
CA VAL A 165 2.72 -17.60 16.58
C VAL A 165 4.13 -17.20 17.00
N GLU A 166 4.68 -17.91 17.98
CA GLU A 166 6.06 -17.79 18.37
C GLU A 166 6.96 -18.63 17.47
N TYR A 167 8.15 -18.17 17.14
CA TYR A 167 9.08 -18.91 16.27
C TYR A 167 9.44 -20.28 16.85
N SER A 168 9.47 -20.43 18.18
CA SER A 168 9.71 -21.70 18.88
C SER A 168 8.63 -22.75 18.62
N GLU A 169 7.42 -22.34 18.22
CA GLU A 169 6.33 -23.26 17.88
C GLU A 169 6.45 -23.87 16.49
N THR A 170 7.31 -23.33 15.62
CA THR A 170 7.37 -23.68 14.18
C THR A 170 7.52 -25.19 13.94
N GLU A 171 8.42 -25.86 14.68
CA GLU A 171 8.63 -27.31 14.53
C GLU A 171 7.39 -28.14 14.99
N THR A 172 6.63 -27.61 15.92
CA THR A 172 5.36 -28.24 16.35
C THR A 172 4.29 -28.01 15.31
N LEU A 173 4.19 -26.80 14.75
CA LEU A 173 3.25 -26.47 13.67
C LEU A 173 3.52 -27.30 12.41
N LEU A 174 4.76 -27.59 12.09
CA LEU A 174 5.14 -28.44 10.95
C LEU A 174 4.77 -29.93 11.12
N LYS A 175 4.27 -30.35 12.29
CA LYS A 175 3.64 -31.66 12.44
C LYS A 175 2.16 -31.66 12.01
N GLU A 176 1.55 -30.49 11.99
CA GLU A 176 0.14 -30.30 11.65
C GLU A 176 -0.04 -29.71 10.25
N TYR A 177 0.87 -28.84 9.83
CA TYR A 177 0.88 -28.16 8.53
C TYR A 177 2.05 -28.64 7.66
N ASP A 178 1.81 -28.81 6.38
CA ASP A 178 2.86 -29.18 5.42
C ASP A 178 3.87 -28.05 5.23
N ARG A 179 3.44 -26.79 5.34
CA ARG A 179 4.24 -25.58 5.20
C ARG A 179 3.80 -24.50 6.19
N VAL A 180 4.74 -23.67 6.63
CA VAL A 180 4.48 -22.43 7.38
C VAL A 180 5.05 -21.26 6.58
N VAL A 181 4.24 -20.22 6.33
CA VAL A 181 4.64 -19.02 5.59
C VAL A 181 4.53 -17.78 6.46
N PHE A 182 5.64 -17.13 6.74
CA PHE A 182 5.70 -15.91 7.54
C PHE A 182 5.43 -14.67 6.68
N CYS A 183 4.35 -13.94 7.00
CA CYS A 183 3.89 -12.71 6.36
C CYS A 183 3.79 -11.56 7.38
N GLU A 184 4.73 -11.46 8.30
CA GLU A 184 4.68 -10.72 9.57
C GLU A 184 4.96 -9.21 9.44
N GLY A 185 5.16 -8.71 8.22
CA GLY A 185 5.51 -7.32 8.02
C GLY A 185 6.85 -6.97 8.70
N TRP A 186 6.90 -5.88 9.45
CA TRP A 186 8.14 -5.40 10.08
C TRP A 186 8.68 -6.29 11.19
N GLN A 187 7.85 -7.15 11.78
CA GLN A 187 8.27 -8.08 12.85
C GLN A 187 9.24 -9.16 12.33
N ALA A 188 9.21 -9.46 11.04
CA ALA A 188 10.13 -10.40 10.41
C ALA A 188 11.63 -10.02 10.55
N THR A 189 11.95 -8.81 11.01
CA THR A 189 13.35 -8.40 11.30
C THR A 189 14.05 -9.27 12.33
N THR A 190 13.30 -9.99 13.17
CA THR A 190 13.82 -10.90 14.19
C THR A 190 13.54 -12.37 13.90
N ASN A 191 13.05 -12.69 12.70
CA ASN A 191 12.70 -14.06 12.34
C ASN A 191 13.97 -14.93 12.16
N PRO A 192 14.19 -15.94 13.03
CA PRO A 192 15.40 -16.73 13.03
C PRO A 192 15.55 -17.66 11.81
N TYR A 193 14.47 -17.92 11.08
CA TYR A 193 14.49 -18.71 9.85
C TYR A 193 15.01 -17.92 8.65
N PHE A 194 15.11 -16.60 8.73
CA PHE A 194 15.55 -15.71 7.65
C PHE A 194 16.61 -14.70 8.11
N PRO A 195 17.73 -15.16 8.72
CA PRO A 195 18.76 -14.27 9.27
C PRO A 195 19.44 -13.39 8.22
N ASP A 196 19.45 -13.85 6.97
CA ASP A 196 20.06 -13.13 5.84
C ASP A 196 19.10 -12.15 5.17
N ALA A 197 17.84 -12.08 5.60
CA ALA A 197 16.87 -11.13 5.03
C ALA A 197 17.21 -9.70 5.44
N ALA A 198 17.75 -8.94 4.50
CA ALA A 198 18.29 -7.59 4.73
C ALA A 198 17.19 -6.54 4.87
N PHE A 199 16.39 -6.63 5.96
CA PHE A 199 15.38 -5.64 6.27
C PHE A 199 15.98 -4.30 6.68
N ARG A 200 15.37 -3.22 6.18
CA ARG A 200 15.57 -1.86 6.63
C ARG A 200 14.20 -1.22 6.84
N VAL A 201 13.62 -1.45 7.98
CA VAL A 201 12.27 -0.97 8.30
C VAL A 201 12.20 0.55 8.39
N CYS A 202 11.04 1.11 8.02
CA CYS A 202 10.85 2.55 8.01
C CYS A 202 9.43 2.89 8.49
N LYS A 203 9.33 3.67 9.57
CA LYS A 203 8.06 4.20 10.06
C LYS A 203 7.57 5.29 9.13
N GLY A 204 6.30 5.23 8.77
CA GLY A 204 5.59 6.25 7.99
C GLY A 204 4.32 6.68 8.70
N GLU A 205 4.12 7.98 8.74
CA GLU A 205 2.94 8.57 9.36
C GLU A 205 2.14 9.35 8.32
N ALA A 206 0.83 9.40 8.50
CA ALA A 206 -0.08 10.14 7.65
C ALA A 206 -1.19 10.79 8.47
N LEU A 207 -1.62 11.98 8.07
CA LEU A 207 -2.78 12.64 8.62
C LEU A 207 -4.03 12.28 7.82
N ILE A 208 -5.15 12.21 8.53
CA ILE A 208 -6.47 12.24 7.91
C ILE A 208 -7.02 13.64 8.13
N ILE A 209 -7.33 14.33 7.04
CA ILE A 209 -7.83 15.70 7.11
C ILE A 209 -9.20 15.81 6.46
N ARG A 210 -9.92 16.89 6.78
CA ARG A 210 -11.18 17.31 6.15
C ARG A 210 -11.12 18.80 5.84
N PHE A 211 -11.65 19.21 4.69
CA PHE A 211 -11.90 20.60 4.41
C PHE A 211 -13.31 20.97 4.89
N PRO A 212 -13.48 22.01 5.76
CA PRO A 212 -14.77 22.37 6.34
C PRO A 212 -15.78 22.90 5.32
N ASP A 213 -15.32 23.39 4.18
CA ASP A 213 -16.21 23.82 3.12
C ASP A 213 -16.85 22.59 2.46
N HIS A 214 -18.14 22.43 2.71
CA HIS A 214 -18.99 21.31 2.27
C HIS A 214 -19.01 21.04 0.76
N SER A 215 -18.35 21.87 -0.04
CA SER A 215 -18.21 21.62 -1.48
C SER A 215 -17.39 20.36 -1.84
N LEU A 216 -16.69 19.78 -0.86
CA LEU A 216 -15.94 18.51 -0.99
C LEU A 216 -16.61 17.32 -0.29
N ASP A 217 -17.63 17.55 0.55
CA ASP A 217 -18.42 16.48 1.19
C ASP A 217 -19.43 15.82 0.23
N LEU A 218 -19.33 16.15 -1.05
CA LEU A 218 -20.15 15.55 -2.07
C LEU A 218 -19.74 14.08 -2.27
N PRO A 219 -20.69 13.16 -2.46
CA PRO A 219 -20.38 11.77 -2.75
C PRO A 219 -19.41 11.68 -3.93
N GLU A 220 -18.56 10.68 -3.97
CA GLU A 220 -17.54 10.48 -5.02
C GLU A 220 -18.11 10.54 -6.45
N SER A 221 -19.42 10.26 -6.59
CA SER A 221 -20.17 10.41 -7.82
C SER A 221 -20.51 11.87 -8.19
N SER A 222 -20.22 12.84 -7.32
CA SER A 222 -20.47 14.24 -7.62
C SER A 222 -19.42 14.79 -8.59
N PRO A 223 -19.83 15.49 -9.67
CA PRO A 223 -18.88 16.11 -10.61
C PRO A 223 -18.00 17.21 -9.97
N ASN A 224 -18.29 17.61 -8.74
CA ASN A 224 -17.52 18.62 -8.00
C ASN A 224 -16.63 18.03 -6.88
N SER A 225 -16.66 16.71 -6.65
CA SER A 225 -15.72 16.05 -5.75
C SER A 225 -14.38 15.86 -6.45
N PRO A 226 -13.22 16.13 -5.80
CA PRO A 226 -11.93 15.82 -6.39
C PRO A 226 -11.82 14.31 -6.59
N ALA A 227 -11.97 13.88 -7.83
CA ALA A 227 -11.76 12.48 -8.19
C ALA A 227 -10.28 12.12 -8.22
N GLU A 228 -9.41 13.10 -8.49
CA GLU A 228 -7.97 12.88 -8.61
C GLU A 228 -7.28 12.89 -7.25
N MET A 229 -6.28 12.04 -7.11
CA MET A 229 -5.28 12.17 -6.07
C MET A 229 -4.40 13.39 -6.37
N LEU A 230 -3.90 14.07 -5.34
CA LEU A 230 -3.02 15.22 -5.49
C LEU A 230 -1.61 14.85 -5.03
N LYS A 231 -0.58 15.23 -5.79
CA LYS A 231 0.81 14.94 -5.45
C LYS A 231 1.71 16.16 -5.63
N LYS A 232 2.39 16.54 -4.55
CA LYS A 232 3.61 17.37 -4.57
C LYS A 232 4.76 16.55 -3.97
N THR A 233 5.21 16.87 -2.79
CA THR A 233 6.14 16.03 -2.00
C THR A 233 5.40 14.85 -1.39
N MET A 234 4.23 15.11 -0.81
CA MET A 234 3.32 14.10 -0.28
C MET A 234 2.17 13.84 -1.25
N LEU A 235 1.46 12.76 -1.00
CA LEU A 235 0.20 12.44 -1.65
C LEU A 235 -0.96 12.85 -0.76
N LEU A 236 -1.99 13.38 -1.36
CA LEU A 236 -3.28 13.63 -0.76
C LEU A 236 -4.29 12.78 -1.53
N VAL A 237 -4.96 11.89 -0.81
CA VAL A 237 -5.78 10.83 -1.38
C VAL A 237 -7.20 10.93 -0.84
N PRO A 238 -8.21 11.15 -1.68
CA PRO A 238 -9.61 11.11 -1.25
C PRO A 238 -9.97 9.73 -0.68
N MET A 239 -10.66 9.70 0.47
CA MET A 239 -11.02 8.45 1.15
C MET A 239 -12.46 8.00 0.87
N GLY A 240 -13.28 8.84 0.24
CA GLY A 240 -14.66 8.52 -0.13
C GLY A 240 -15.72 8.92 0.90
N ASP A 241 -15.29 9.43 2.04
CA ASP A 241 -16.16 9.89 3.15
C ASP A 241 -16.01 11.39 3.45
N GLY A 242 -15.51 12.16 2.49
CA GLY A 242 -15.19 13.58 2.66
C GLY A 242 -13.86 13.83 3.38
N THR A 243 -13.12 12.78 3.72
CA THR A 243 -11.78 12.90 4.29
C THR A 243 -10.69 12.63 3.27
N PHE A 244 -9.47 13.04 3.61
CA PHE A 244 -8.29 12.87 2.78
C PHE A 244 -7.15 12.31 3.61
N TRP A 245 -6.53 11.23 3.14
CA TRP A 245 -5.28 10.73 3.66
C TRP A 245 -4.12 11.55 3.09
N VAL A 246 -3.25 12.07 3.97
CA VAL A 246 -2.11 12.91 3.57
C VAL A 246 -0.81 12.33 4.10
N GLY A 247 0.08 11.96 3.20
CA GLY A 247 1.34 11.36 3.65
C GLY A 247 2.31 11.01 2.54
N SER A 248 3.40 10.44 2.95
CA SER A 248 3.72 10.00 4.31
C SER A 248 5.14 10.41 4.69
N THR A 249 5.39 10.39 5.97
CA THR A 249 6.76 10.57 6.47
C THR A 249 7.63 9.35 6.20
N TYR A 250 8.95 9.52 6.37
CA TYR A 250 9.96 8.46 6.29
C TYR A 250 10.92 8.60 7.45
N ARG A 251 10.76 7.74 8.49
CA ARG A 251 11.63 7.70 9.66
C ARG A 251 12.32 6.36 9.74
N TRP A 252 13.63 6.38 9.65
CA TRP A 252 14.49 5.19 9.72
C TRP A 252 14.85 4.81 11.17
N HIS A 253 14.69 5.75 12.11
CA HIS A 253 14.89 5.56 13.55
C HIS A 253 13.60 5.94 14.24
N PHE A 254 13.05 5.05 15.03
CA PHE A 254 11.81 5.23 15.78
C PHE A 254 11.81 4.29 17.00
N GLU A 255 11.16 4.72 18.08
CA GLU A 255 11.11 3.96 19.33
C GLU A 255 9.80 3.20 19.48
N ASP A 256 8.73 3.64 18.84
CA ASP A 256 7.39 3.06 18.94
C ASP A 256 6.68 2.98 17.59
N THR A 257 5.50 2.38 17.60
CA THR A 257 4.64 2.21 16.40
C THR A 257 3.55 3.28 16.31
N LEU A 258 3.47 4.20 17.27
CA LEU A 258 2.40 5.19 17.37
C LEU A 258 2.71 6.43 16.53
N PRO A 259 1.70 7.17 16.05
CA PRO A 259 1.92 8.46 15.41
C PRO A 259 2.44 9.49 16.42
N GLY A 260 3.31 10.41 15.97
CA GLY A 260 3.98 11.39 16.83
C GLY A 260 3.84 12.84 16.35
N GLU A 261 4.07 13.80 17.28
CA GLU A 261 3.93 15.23 16.98
C GLU A 261 4.86 15.68 15.85
N GLU A 262 6.12 15.22 15.84
CA GLU A 262 7.09 15.59 14.80
C GLU A 262 6.64 15.14 13.41
N GLY A 263 6.00 13.94 13.31
CA GLY A 263 5.41 13.46 12.06
C GLY A 263 4.23 14.31 11.61
N ARG A 264 3.38 14.67 12.56
CA ARG A 264 2.25 15.57 12.32
C ARG A 264 2.74 16.95 11.79
N ASP A 265 3.66 17.56 12.49
CA ASP A 265 4.14 18.92 12.17
C ASP A 265 4.88 18.95 10.82
N TYR A 266 5.62 17.88 10.51
CA TYR A 266 6.24 17.70 9.21
C TYR A 266 5.18 17.65 8.07
N ILE A 267 4.09 16.92 8.24
CA ILE A 267 3.02 16.83 7.24
C ILE A 267 2.29 18.18 7.14
N LEU A 268 2.01 18.83 8.28
CA LEU A 268 1.38 20.15 8.31
C LEU A 268 2.17 21.21 7.54
N GLY A 269 3.50 21.21 7.65
CA GLY A 269 4.35 22.09 6.87
C GLY A 269 4.07 21.99 5.37
N TYR A 270 3.96 20.78 4.84
CA TYR A 270 3.64 20.58 3.41
C TYR A 270 2.20 20.95 3.06
N LEU A 271 1.22 20.71 3.94
CA LEU A 271 -0.15 21.14 3.71
C LEU A 271 -0.25 22.66 3.61
N HIS A 272 0.41 23.37 4.51
CA HIS A 272 0.46 24.86 4.48
C HIS A 272 1.24 25.42 3.28
N GLU A 273 2.15 24.66 2.68
CA GLU A 273 2.76 25.05 1.40
C GLU A 273 1.81 24.94 0.21
N MET A 274 0.86 24.01 0.25
CA MET A 274 -0.03 23.71 -0.88
C MET A 274 -1.36 24.46 -0.82
N PHE A 275 -1.93 24.65 0.37
CA PHE A 275 -3.30 25.12 0.54
C PHE A 275 -3.40 26.46 1.21
N ASP A 276 -4.31 27.31 0.69
CA ASP A 276 -4.81 28.51 1.38
C ASP A 276 -6.10 28.21 2.17
N ALA A 277 -6.85 27.18 1.74
CA ALA A 277 -8.09 26.79 2.40
C ALA A 277 -7.82 26.20 3.79
N PRO A 278 -8.66 26.50 4.79
CA PRO A 278 -8.59 25.87 6.10
C PRO A 278 -8.92 24.38 5.98
N PHE A 279 -8.29 23.58 6.83
CA PHE A 279 -8.58 22.14 6.97
C PHE A 279 -8.53 21.74 8.45
N GLU A 280 -9.19 20.63 8.77
CA GLU A 280 -9.21 20.02 10.09
C GLU A 280 -8.46 18.69 10.08
N ILE A 281 -7.70 18.39 11.14
CA ILE A 281 -7.11 17.07 11.34
C ILE A 281 -8.12 16.22 12.08
N VAL A 282 -8.62 15.16 11.43
CA VAL A 282 -9.61 14.24 12.00
C VAL A 282 -8.99 12.89 12.38
N GLY A 283 -7.73 12.64 12.01
CA GLY A 283 -7.01 11.44 12.38
C GLY A 283 -5.51 11.53 12.11
N HIS A 284 -4.75 10.66 12.79
CA HIS A 284 -3.31 10.51 12.61
C HIS A 284 -2.95 9.02 12.71
N VAL A 285 -2.36 8.47 11.67
CA VAL A 285 -2.04 7.05 11.58
C VAL A 285 -0.56 6.84 11.35
N ALA A 286 -0.04 5.71 11.82
CA ALA A 286 1.34 5.29 11.62
C ALA A 286 1.42 3.81 11.24
N GLY A 287 2.42 3.47 10.45
CA GLY A 287 2.71 2.09 10.08
C GLY A 287 4.19 1.89 9.75
N ILE A 288 4.70 0.71 10.09
CA ILE A 288 6.10 0.38 9.86
C ILE A 288 6.21 -0.46 8.60
N ARG A 289 6.87 0.08 7.61
CA ARG A 289 7.08 -0.58 6.32
C ARG A 289 8.19 -1.61 6.42
N PRO A 290 7.94 -2.86 6.06
CA PRO A 290 8.99 -3.87 5.93
C PRO A 290 9.78 -3.64 4.63
N THR A 291 10.65 -2.65 4.62
CA THR A 291 11.46 -2.31 3.47
C THR A 291 12.73 -3.14 3.47
N MET A 292 13.10 -3.68 2.31
CA MET A 292 14.39 -4.34 2.09
C MET A 292 15.45 -3.34 1.63
N ILE A 293 16.73 -3.62 1.87
CA ILE A 293 17.85 -2.75 1.44
C ILE A 293 17.85 -2.59 -0.09
N ASP A 294 17.63 -3.66 -0.83
CA ASP A 294 17.55 -3.67 -2.30
C ASP A 294 16.18 -3.23 -2.86
N ARG A 295 15.21 -2.97 -1.98
CA ARG A 295 13.83 -2.59 -2.32
C ARG A 295 13.07 -3.65 -3.13
N ARG A 296 13.43 -4.93 -2.99
CA ARG A 296 12.75 -6.06 -3.62
C ARG A 296 11.98 -6.85 -2.56
N PRO A 297 10.81 -7.41 -2.90
CA PRO A 297 10.15 -8.37 -2.02
C PRO A 297 11.02 -9.61 -1.80
N VAL A 298 10.88 -10.22 -0.64
CA VAL A 298 11.40 -11.54 -0.36
C VAL A 298 10.24 -12.52 -0.33
N ALA A 299 10.31 -13.55 -1.18
CA ALA A 299 9.31 -14.61 -1.27
C ALA A 299 10.00 -15.94 -1.57
N GLY A 300 9.89 -16.90 -0.68
CA GLY A 300 10.54 -18.20 -0.89
C GLY A 300 10.84 -18.98 0.39
N PRO A 301 11.46 -20.16 0.24
CA PRO A 301 11.79 -21.03 1.36
C PRO A 301 12.97 -20.49 2.18
N SER A 302 13.02 -20.91 3.43
CA SER A 302 14.18 -20.72 4.29
C SER A 302 15.33 -21.67 3.89
N ASN A 303 16.55 -21.16 3.94
CA ASN A 303 17.75 -22.00 3.80
C ASN A 303 17.96 -22.96 4.98
N LEU A 304 17.33 -22.69 6.12
CA LEU A 304 17.44 -23.49 7.35
C LEU A 304 16.40 -24.61 7.42
N ASN A 305 15.22 -24.39 6.85
CA ASN A 305 14.13 -25.38 6.80
C ASN A 305 13.28 -25.18 5.56
N PRO A 306 13.30 -26.11 4.57
CA PRO A 306 12.61 -25.97 3.30
C PRO A 306 11.07 -26.03 3.41
N LYS A 307 10.53 -26.31 4.59
CA LYS A 307 9.09 -26.26 4.87
C LYS A 307 8.63 -24.90 5.41
N VAL A 308 9.59 -24.03 5.73
CA VAL A 308 9.34 -22.67 6.25
C VAL A 308 9.58 -21.66 5.13
N PHE A 309 8.64 -20.80 4.91
CA PHE A 309 8.66 -19.79 3.84
C PHE A 309 8.47 -18.39 4.41
N ILE A 310 8.89 -17.40 3.63
CA ILE A 310 8.61 -15.99 3.88
C ILE A 310 7.93 -15.37 2.67
N PHE A 311 6.98 -14.45 2.93
CA PHE A 311 6.51 -13.50 1.93
C PHE A 311 6.40 -12.12 2.56
N ASN A 312 7.37 -11.26 2.24
CA ASN A 312 7.54 -9.99 2.94
C ASN A 312 8.36 -8.98 2.08
N GLY A 313 8.79 -7.87 2.70
CA GLY A 313 9.69 -6.92 2.04
C GLY A 313 9.01 -6.00 1.03
N LEU A 314 7.68 -5.87 1.05
CA LEU A 314 6.90 -5.11 0.07
C LEU A 314 7.09 -3.58 0.17
N GLY A 315 7.63 -3.09 1.30
CA GLY A 315 8.01 -1.70 1.51
C GLY A 315 6.85 -0.71 1.27
N THR A 316 7.08 0.27 0.41
CA THR A 316 6.09 1.32 0.09
C THR A 316 5.18 1.00 -1.09
N LYS A 317 5.36 -0.16 -1.73
CA LYS A 317 4.66 -0.54 -2.96
C LYS A 317 3.86 -1.83 -2.82
N GLY A 318 3.45 -2.17 -1.60
CA GLY A 318 2.72 -3.40 -1.32
C GLY A 318 1.48 -3.58 -2.20
N SER A 319 0.70 -2.53 -2.41
CA SER A 319 -0.50 -2.57 -3.26
C SER A 319 -0.21 -2.96 -4.71
N LEU A 320 0.96 -2.62 -5.25
CA LEU A 320 1.37 -2.98 -6.61
C LEU A 320 2.03 -4.36 -6.66
N LEU A 321 2.90 -4.65 -5.68
CA LEU A 321 3.80 -5.80 -5.73
C LEU A 321 3.16 -7.08 -5.19
N ALA A 322 2.36 -6.96 -4.11
CA ALA A 322 1.85 -8.13 -3.41
C ALA A 322 1.00 -9.05 -4.30
N PRO A 323 0.12 -8.56 -5.20
CA PRO A 323 -0.65 -9.43 -6.07
C PRO A 323 0.22 -10.36 -6.92
N PHE A 324 1.23 -9.82 -7.60
CA PHE A 324 2.11 -10.58 -8.47
C PHE A 324 2.92 -11.63 -7.70
N PHE A 325 3.60 -11.21 -6.63
CA PHE A 325 4.45 -12.12 -5.86
C PHE A 325 3.66 -13.14 -5.05
N ALA A 326 2.41 -12.84 -4.68
CA ALA A 326 1.52 -13.83 -4.07
C ALA A 326 1.17 -14.97 -5.05
N GLU A 327 0.89 -14.63 -6.31
CA GLU A 327 0.62 -15.61 -7.36
C GLU A 327 1.85 -16.47 -7.66
N GLU A 328 3.04 -15.86 -7.82
CA GLU A 328 4.29 -16.60 -8.04
C GLU A 328 4.59 -17.57 -6.90
N LEU A 329 4.47 -17.10 -5.64
CA LEU A 329 4.75 -17.95 -4.49
C LEU A 329 3.70 -19.06 -4.33
N ALA A 330 2.41 -18.74 -4.56
CA ALA A 330 1.36 -19.75 -4.51
C ALA A 330 1.54 -20.84 -5.56
N GLU A 331 1.94 -20.47 -6.77
CA GLU A 331 2.26 -21.44 -7.83
C GLU A 331 3.46 -22.32 -7.46
N ALA A 332 4.53 -21.73 -6.91
CA ALA A 332 5.70 -22.48 -6.47
C ALA A 332 5.37 -23.45 -5.33
N LEU A 333 4.57 -23.03 -4.35
CA LEU A 333 4.13 -23.87 -3.24
C LEU A 333 3.25 -25.03 -3.70
N CYS A 334 2.38 -24.84 -4.70
CA CYS A 334 1.50 -25.90 -5.20
C CYS A 334 2.19 -26.91 -6.12
N LYS A 335 3.39 -26.57 -6.66
CA LYS A 335 4.18 -27.49 -7.50
C LYS A 335 5.21 -28.30 -6.70
N SER A 336 5.50 -27.90 -5.47
CA SER A 336 6.44 -28.55 -4.55
C SER A 336 5.75 -29.53 -3.60
#